data_78e3d028d020f9a78952d573a14660ea
#
_entry.id   78e3d028d020f9a78952d573a14660ea
#
_cell.length_a   1.000
_cell.length_b   1.000
_cell.length_c   1.000
_cell.angle_alpha   90.00
_cell.angle_beta   90.00
_cell.angle_gamma   90.00
#
_symmetry.space_group_name_H-M   'P 1'
#
loop_
_entity.id
_entity.type
_entity.pdbx_description
1 polymer ?
#
loop_
_entity_poly.entity_id
_entity_poly.type
_entity_poly.pdbx_seq_one_letter_code
_entity_poly.pdbx_strand_id
1 'polypeptide(L)'
;MELLEYHFSTLSGNLYNENDIYSMFSYQGKGMHLNYLTFKELFKQMNQQKNLMILETGIASAGTNSTYLFNEYIRKYGGQLWSVDINQQLIDMHKGNMCYGTTLICDDSVHFLNEWVKSYPRADVVYLDSWDLDWYNPHPAAKHGLNEYIAILPSLKTNSLLLIDDTPSTPYWLDTRGQLYHDMNVYYDQYKYLPGKGRYVINEHKHANTLLHNYQILYKFYE
;
A
#
# COMPACT_ATOMS: atom_id res chain seq x y z
N MET A 1 17.22 -3.91 -2.66
CA MET A 1 17.49 -2.58 -2.11
C MET A 1 17.71 -1.55 -3.24
N GLU A 2 18.62 -1.77 -4.19
CA GLU A 2 18.86 -0.85 -5.33
C GLU A 2 17.60 -0.47 -6.13
N LEU A 3 16.71 -1.43 -6.40
CA LEU A 3 15.46 -1.18 -7.11
C LEU A 3 14.57 -0.19 -6.38
N LEU A 4 14.39 -0.40 -5.07
CA LEU A 4 13.58 0.47 -4.22
C LEU A 4 14.17 1.89 -4.16
N GLU A 5 15.47 2.00 -3.88
CA GLU A 5 16.16 3.29 -3.77
C GLU A 5 16.10 4.07 -5.09
N TYR A 6 16.33 3.37 -6.21
CA TYR A 6 16.19 3.98 -7.53
C TYR A 6 14.76 4.47 -7.77
N HIS A 7 13.75 3.64 -7.54
CA HIS A 7 12.35 4.00 -7.73
C HIS A 7 11.97 5.25 -6.94
N PHE A 8 12.23 5.25 -5.62
CA PHE A 8 11.91 6.41 -4.79
C PHE A 8 12.74 7.65 -5.16
N SER A 9 13.94 7.50 -5.71
CA SER A 9 14.72 8.63 -6.20
C SER A 9 14.18 9.28 -7.46
N THR A 10 13.32 8.58 -8.22
CA THR A 10 12.71 9.08 -9.47
C THR A 10 11.32 9.66 -9.30
N LEU A 11 10.70 9.52 -8.13
CA LEU A 11 9.36 10.04 -7.87
C LEU A 11 9.40 11.57 -7.84
N SER A 12 8.70 12.21 -8.77
CA SER A 12 8.55 13.67 -8.78
C SER A 12 7.37 14.09 -7.90
N GLY A 13 7.52 15.17 -7.15
CA GLY A 13 6.43 15.78 -6.37
C GLY A 13 6.16 15.16 -5.00
N ASN A 14 6.61 13.94 -4.77
CA ASN A 14 6.46 13.23 -3.50
C ASN A 14 7.82 12.82 -2.89
N LEU A 15 8.90 13.15 -3.58
CA LEU A 15 10.21 13.12 -3.00
C LEU A 15 10.47 14.43 -2.29
N TYR A 16 10.98 14.26 -1.16
CA TYR A 16 11.52 15.31 -0.34
C TYR A 16 12.71 15.97 -1.02
N ASN A 17 12.47 17.06 -1.69
CA ASN A 17 13.47 18.09 -1.77
C ASN A 17 13.12 19.14 -0.70
N GLU A 18 14.08 19.93 -0.27
CA GLU A 18 13.92 20.95 0.77
C GLU A 18 12.84 22.01 0.45
N ASN A 19 12.35 22.03 -0.79
CA ASN A 19 11.36 22.96 -1.32
C ASN A 19 9.98 22.30 -1.50
N ASP A 20 9.83 20.99 -1.29
CA ASP A 20 8.55 20.32 -1.44
C ASP A 20 7.71 20.53 -0.18
N ILE A 21 6.53 21.12 -0.36
CA ILE A 21 5.59 21.39 0.73
C ILE A 21 5.06 20.11 1.40
N TYR A 22 5.12 18.97 0.73
CA TYR A 22 4.75 17.66 1.28
C TYR A 22 5.90 16.95 1.99
N SER A 23 7.10 17.53 1.97
CA SER A 23 8.31 16.92 2.49
C SER A 23 8.59 17.24 3.96
N MET A 24 7.61 17.13 4.81
CA MET A 24 7.79 17.37 6.25
C MET A 24 8.44 16.21 6.98
N PHE A 25 8.51 15.07 6.33
CA PHE A 25 9.10 13.89 6.92
C PHE A 25 10.58 13.80 6.55
N SER A 26 11.46 13.85 7.53
CA SER A 26 12.89 13.66 7.29
C SER A 26 13.40 12.43 8.06
N TYR A 27 14.17 11.62 7.37
CA TYR A 27 14.91 10.51 7.96
C TYR A 27 16.41 10.78 7.82
N GLN A 28 17.13 10.80 8.94
CA GLN A 28 18.56 11.14 8.97
C GLN A 28 18.89 12.50 8.32
N GLY A 29 18.00 13.48 8.49
CA GLY A 29 18.21 14.84 7.96
C GLY A 29 17.96 14.97 6.46
N LYS A 30 17.47 13.92 5.78
CA LYS A 30 17.05 13.98 4.38
C LYS A 30 15.55 13.81 4.30
N GLY A 31 14.91 14.61 3.49
CA GLY A 31 13.50 14.40 3.16
C GLY A 31 13.29 13.04 2.50
N MET A 32 12.13 12.43 2.72
CA MET A 32 11.79 11.15 2.13
C MET A 32 10.27 11.02 1.95
N HIS A 33 9.86 10.23 0.98
CA HIS A 33 8.44 9.92 0.76
C HIS A 33 7.83 9.23 2.00
N LEU A 34 6.56 9.56 2.34
CA LEU A 34 5.89 8.98 3.53
C LEU A 34 5.90 7.46 3.52
N ASN A 35 5.74 6.85 2.35
CA ASN A 35 5.64 5.41 2.16
C ASN A 35 6.99 4.69 2.10
N TYR A 36 8.10 5.44 1.99
CA TYR A 36 9.43 4.87 1.79
C TYR A 36 9.83 3.84 2.87
N LEU A 37 9.64 4.17 4.15
CA LEU A 37 10.05 3.27 5.23
C LEU A 37 9.27 1.96 5.25
N THR A 38 7.98 2.02 4.95
CA THR A 38 7.12 0.83 4.90
C THR A 38 7.47 -0.04 3.70
N PHE A 39 7.67 0.56 2.53
CA PHE A 39 8.14 -0.17 1.35
C PHE A 39 9.55 -0.72 1.54
N LYS A 40 10.43 -0.02 2.28
CA LYS A 40 11.76 -0.53 2.62
C LYS A 40 11.69 -1.79 3.47
N GLU A 41 10.83 -1.82 4.49
CA GLU A 41 10.63 -3.03 5.29
C GLU A 41 9.95 -4.13 4.47
N LEU A 42 8.94 -3.80 3.63
CA LEU A 42 8.32 -4.75 2.71
C LEU A 42 9.37 -5.41 1.81
N PHE A 43 10.20 -4.64 1.13
CA PHE A 43 11.23 -5.15 0.22
C PHE A 43 12.33 -5.94 0.95
N LYS A 44 12.64 -5.58 2.18
CA LYS A 44 13.53 -6.37 3.04
C LYS A 44 12.93 -7.75 3.35
N GLN A 45 11.61 -7.82 3.64
CA GLN A 45 10.92 -9.08 3.88
C GLN A 45 10.79 -9.91 2.59
N MET A 46 10.55 -9.29 1.45
CA MET A 46 10.55 -9.94 0.13
C MET A 46 11.93 -10.52 -0.21
N ASN A 47 13.02 -9.92 0.29
CA ASN A 47 14.40 -10.41 0.25
C ASN A 47 14.85 -10.93 -1.14
N GLN A 48 14.46 -10.24 -2.23
CA GLN A 48 14.76 -10.64 -3.61
C GLN A 48 14.28 -12.06 -3.99
N GLN A 49 13.26 -12.57 -3.30
CA GLN A 49 12.66 -13.86 -3.61
C GLN A 49 12.14 -13.88 -5.04
N LYS A 50 12.33 -15.02 -5.71
CA LYS A 50 11.87 -15.22 -7.08
C LYS A 50 10.45 -15.77 -7.10
N ASN A 51 9.76 -15.47 -8.20
CA ASN A 51 8.45 -16.04 -8.52
C ASN A 51 7.37 -15.73 -7.47
N LEU A 52 7.41 -14.54 -6.86
CA LEU A 52 6.36 -14.10 -5.94
C LEU A 52 5.04 -13.87 -6.66
N MET A 53 3.95 -14.13 -5.96
CA MET A 53 2.59 -13.75 -6.35
C MET A 53 2.22 -12.47 -5.61
N ILE A 54 2.15 -11.36 -6.35
CA ILE A 54 1.88 -10.02 -5.82
C ILE A 54 0.50 -9.58 -6.29
N LEU A 55 -0.30 -9.05 -5.38
CA LEU A 55 -1.59 -8.42 -5.63
C LEU A 55 -1.56 -6.96 -5.19
N GLU A 56 -2.13 -6.10 -6.00
CA GLU A 56 -2.31 -4.69 -5.69
C GLU A 56 -3.75 -4.29 -6.02
N THR A 57 -4.39 -3.54 -5.13
CA THR A 57 -5.67 -2.89 -5.39
C THR A 57 -5.48 -1.39 -5.49
N GLY A 58 -6.01 -0.77 -6.56
CA GLY A 58 -5.68 0.58 -6.99
C GLY A 58 -4.42 0.62 -7.84
N ILE A 59 -4.53 1.07 -9.11
CA ILE A 59 -3.36 1.32 -9.95
C ILE A 59 -2.79 2.67 -9.55
N ALA A 60 -1.60 2.66 -8.99
CA ALA A 60 -0.92 3.90 -8.63
C ALA A 60 -0.51 4.66 -9.90
N SER A 61 -1.23 5.72 -10.19
CA SER A 61 -0.89 6.70 -11.24
C SER A 61 -0.18 7.93 -10.68
N ALA A 62 -0.10 8.04 -9.36
CA ALA A 62 0.50 9.15 -8.62
C ALA A 62 1.09 8.65 -7.29
N GLY A 63 1.62 9.53 -6.48
CA GLY A 63 2.15 9.18 -5.16
C GLY A 63 3.31 8.18 -5.23
N THR A 64 3.15 7.03 -4.63
CA THR A 64 4.19 5.98 -4.56
C THR A 64 4.50 5.34 -5.91
N ASN A 65 3.58 5.39 -6.87
CA ASN A 65 3.72 4.73 -8.16
C ASN A 65 4.07 3.23 -8.01
N SER A 66 3.39 2.57 -7.09
CA SER A 66 3.68 1.21 -6.59
C SER A 66 3.53 0.15 -7.67
N THR A 67 2.55 0.31 -8.58
CA THR A 67 2.36 -0.61 -9.72
C THR A 67 3.63 -0.74 -10.55
N TYR A 68 4.34 0.37 -10.82
CA TYR A 68 5.60 0.35 -11.54
C TYR A 68 6.74 -0.27 -10.72
N LEU A 69 6.78 0.00 -9.42
CA LEU A 69 7.77 -0.60 -8.53
C LEU A 69 7.63 -2.13 -8.46
N PHE A 70 6.41 -2.63 -8.31
CA PHE A 70 6.16 -4.07 -8.33
C PHE A 70 6.37 -4.68 -9.71
N ASN A 71 6.00 -3.98 -10.80
CA ASN A 71 6.29 -4.41 -12.16
C ASN A 71 7.80 -4.60 -12.40
N GLU A 72 8.63 -3.66 -11.94
CA GLU A 72 10.09 -3.79 -12.05
C GLU A 72 10.65 -4.92 -11.15
N TYR A 73 10.00 -5.17 -10.01
CA TYR A 73 10.35 -6.34 -9.19
C TYR A 73 10.08 -7.64 -9.96
N ILE A 74 8.90 -7.78 -10.57
CA ILE A 74 8.53 -8.96 -11.37
C ILE A 74 9.45 -9.10 -12.59
N ARG A 75 9.77 -7.98 -13.27
CA ARG A 75 10.72 -7.98 -14.40
C ARG A 75 12.09 -8.54 -14.00
N LYS A 76 12.56 -8.20 -12.80
CA LYS A 76 13.89 -8.57 -12.31
C LYS A 76 13.97 -9.97 -11.71
N TYR A 77 12.93 -10.37 -10.95
CA TYR A 77 12.98 -11.60 -10.15
C TYR A 77 11.99 -12.68 -10.61
N GLY A 78 11.17 -12.38 -11.61
CA GLY A 78 10.06 -13.26 -12.04
C GLY A 78 8.89 -13.25 -11.06
N GLY A 79 7.88 -14.03 -11.38
CA GLY A 79 6.62 -14.10 -10.64
C GLY A 79 5.47 -13.44 -11.39
N GLN A 80 4.43 -13.07 -10.67
CA GLN A 80 3.23 -12.47 -11.23
C GLN A 80 2.76 -11.30 -10.36
N LEU A 81 2.33 -10.23 -11.03
CA LEU A 81 1.63 -9.09 -10.44
C LEU A 81 0.24 -8.99 -11.06
N TRP A 82 -0.78 -8.94 -10.22
CA TRP A 82 -2.12 -8.50 -10.59
C TRP A 82 -2.39 -7.18 -9.89
N SER A 83 -2.67 -6.15 -10.68
CA SER A 83 -3.08 -4.85 -10.18
C SER A 83 -4.47 -4.53 -10.70
N VAL A 84 -5.43 -4.31 -9.80
CA VAL A 84 -6.84 -4.11 -10.14
C VAL A 84 -7.27 -2.68 -9.85
N ASP A 85 -7.99 -2.09 -10.79
CA ASP A 85 -8.60 -0.77 -10.65
C ASP A 85 -9.96 -0.74 -11.35
N ILE A 86 -10.88 0.06 -10.83
CA ILE A 86 -12.19 0.23 -11.46
C ILE A 86 -12.13 1.13 -12.71
N ASN A 87 -11.05 1.88 -12.90
CA ASN A 87 -10.88 2.85 -13.96
C ASN A 87 -10.22 2.27 -15.20
N GLN A 88 -11.01 1.91 -16.21
CA GLN A 88 -10.50 1.37 -17.48
C GLN A 88 -9.51 2.30 -18.18
N GLN A 89 -9.67 3.62 -18.05
CA GLN A 89 -8.75 4.58 -18.71
C GLN A 89 -7.35 4.50 -18.11
N LEU A 90 -7.22 4.34 -16.78
CA LEU A 90 -5.92 4.13 -16.13
C LEU A 90 -5.27 2.84 -16.63
N ILE A 91 -6.03 1.75 -16.72
CA ILE A 91 -5.54 0.49 -17.27
C ILE A 91 -4.99 0.67 -18.67
N ASP A 92 -5.77 1.29 -19.55
CA ASP A 92 -5.38 1.52 -20.96
C ASP A 92 -4.12 2.40 -21.08
N MET A 93 -3.95 3.37 -20.21
CA MET A 93 -2.76 4.22 -20.17
C MET A 93 -1.48 3.46 -19.77
N HIS A 94 -1.59 2.50 -18.86
CA HIS A 94 -0.42 1.88 -18.23
C HIS A 94 -0.08 0.49 -18.78
N LYS A 95 -1.05 -0.24 -19.33
CA LYS A 95 -0.86 -1.64 -19.77
C LYS A 95 0.30 -1.85 -20.74
N GLY A 96 0.55 -0.87 -21.62
CA GLY A 96 1.65 -0.96 -22.60
C GLY A 96 3.05 -0.91 -22.01
N ASN A 97 3.19 -0.47 -20.75
CA ASN A 97 4.46 -0.34 -20.05
C ASN A 97 4.77 -1.54 -19.13
N MET A 98 3.82 -2.46 -18.98
CA MET A 98 3.95 -3.58 -18.06
C MET A 98 4.75 -4.72 -18.68
N CYS A 99 5.50 -5.44 -17.85
CA CYS A 99 6.20 -6.65 -18.27
C CYS A 99 5.23 -7.84 -18.42
N TYR A 100 5.68 -8.92 -19.04
CA TYR A 100 4.86 -10.11 -19.31
C TYR A 100 4.22 -10.72 -18.03
N GLY A 101 4.89 -10.62 -16.89
CA GLY A 101 4.38 -11.13 -15.61
C GLY A 101 3.41 -10.18 -14.89
N THR A 102 3.07 -9.03 -15.48
CA THR A 102 2.17 -8.04 -14.86
C THR A 102 0.86 -7.96 -15.65
N THR A 103 -0.26 -8.13 -14.95
CA THR A 103 -1.60 -8.04 -15.52
C THR A 103 -2.35 -6.91 -14.80
N LEU A 104 -2.85 -5.93 -15.58
CA LEU A 104 -3.75 -4.90 -15.10
C LEU A 104 -5.19 -5.32 -15.40
N ILE A 105 -6.08 -5.18 -14.43
CA ILE A 105 -7.45 -5.69 -14.47
C ILE A 105 -8.42 -4.56 -14.16
N CYS A 106 -9.47 -4.41 -14.99
CA CYS A 106 -10.57 -3.50 -14.73
C CYS A 106 -11.70 -4.25 -14.02
N ASP A 107 -11.79 -4.07 -12.70
CA ASP A 107 -12.85 -4.69 -11.88
C ASP A 107 -12.98 -3.94 -10.55
N ASP A 108 -14.07 -4.19 -9.83
CA ASP A 108 -14.15 -3.88 -8.40
C ASP A 108 -13.15 -4.75 -7.63
N SER A 109 -12.35 -4.13 -6.78
CA SER A 109 -11.26 -4.82 -6.09
C SER A 109 -11.75 -5.95 -5.18
N VAL A 110 -12.86 -5.76 -4.48
CA VAL A 110 -13.45 -6.78 -3.59
C VAL A 110 -13.98 -7.94 -4.41
N HIS A 111 -14.65 -7.66 -5.54
CA HIS A 111 -15.12 -8.70 -6.46
C HIS A 111 -13.95 -9.49 -7.02
N PHE A 112 -12.93 -8.80 -7.55
CA PHE A 112 -11.72 -9.44 -8.09
C PHE A 112 -11.03 -10.34 -7.05
N LEU A 113 -10.80 -9.86 -5.83
CA LEU A 113 -10.14 -10.64 -4.78
C LEU A 113 -10.94 -11.90 -4.41
N ASN A 114 -12.27 -11.81 -4.31
CA ASN A 114 -13.12 -12.96 -4.06
C ASN A 114 -13.07 -14.03 -5.17
N GLU A 115 -12.93 -13.61 -6.43
CA GLU A 115 -12.77 -14.56 -7.56
C GLU A 115 -11.35 -15.11 -7.62
N TRP A 116 -10.34 -14.27 -7.37
CA TRP A 116 -8.94 -14.63 -7.41
C TRP A 116 -8.60 -15.77 -6.42
N VAL A 117 -9.07 -15.69 -5.18
CA VAL A 117 -8.79 -16.71 -4.15
C VAL A 117 -9.32 -18.10 -4.49
N LYS A 118 -10.31 -18.21 -5.38
CA LYS A 118 -10.85 -19.51 -5.85
C LYS A 118 -9.83 -20.27 -6.71
N SER A 119 -8.95 -19.56 -7.41
CA SER A 119 -7.97 -20.11 -8.34
C SER A 119 -6.57 -20.15 -7.74
N TYR A 120 -6.27 -19.28 -6.79
CA TYR A 120 -4.93 -19.09 -6.23
C TYR A 120 -4.96 -19.23 -4.70
N PRO A 121 -4.46 -20.34 -4.16
CA PRO A 121 -4.52 -20.62 -2.72
C PRO A 121 -3.54 -19.80 -1.89
N ARG A 122 -2.63 -19.05 -2.53
CA ARG A 122 -1.59 -18.26 -1.86
C ARG A 122 -1.31 -16.96 -2.59
N ALA A 123 -1.31 -15.85 -1.82
CA ALA A 123 -0.70 -14.58 -2.17
C ALA A 123 0.54 -14.37 -1.30
N ASP A 124 1.68 -13.99 -1.89
CA ASP A 124 2.91 -13.73 -1.14
C ASP A 124 2.97 -12.30 -0.65
N VAL A 125 2.52 -11.35 -1.47
CA VAL A 125 2.45 -9.91 -1.14
C VAL A 125 1.11 -9.37 -1.59
N VAL A 126 0.43 -8.63 -0.73
CA VAL A 126 -0.81 -7.91 -1.03
C VAL A 126 -0.65 -6.45 -0.60
N TYR A 127 -0.96 -5.53 -1.50
CA TYR A 127 -1.01 -4.10 -1.23
C TYR A 127 -2.42 -3.57 -1.50
N LEU A 128 -3.07 -3.06 -0.45
CA LEU A 128 -4.44 -2.53 -0.52
C LEU A 128 -4.39 -1.00 -0.57
N ASP A 129 -4.79 -0.42 -1.71
CA ASP A 129 -4.76 1.03 -1.96
C ASP A 129 -5.86 1.52 -2.91
N SER A 130 -7.01 0.83 -3.00
CA SER A 130 -8.01 1.06 -4.06
C SER A 130 -8.94 2.25 -3.84
N TRP A 131 -9.23 2.63 -2.62
CA TRP A 131 -10.22 3.67 -2.29
C TRP A 131 -9.54 4.90 -1.71
N ASP A 132 -9.84 6.09 -2.23
CA ASP A 132 -9.30 7.34 -1.67
C ASP A 132 -9.87 7.62 -0.27
N LEU A 133 -8.99 8.00 0.66
CA LEU A 133 -9.38 8.32 2.02
C LEU A 133 -9.88 9.76 2.13
N ASP A 134 -11.16 9.93 2.48
CA ASP A 134 -11.68 11.19 3.00
C ASP A 134 -11.48 11.23 4.52
N TRP A 135 -10.58 12.09 4.98
CA TRP A 135 -10.22 12.21 6.39
C TRP A 135 -11.38 12.63 7.30
N TYR A 136 -12.37 13.36 6.74
CA TYR A 136 -13.55 13.82 7.48
C TYR A 136 -14.75 12.87 7.36
N ASN A 137 -14.70 11.94 6.40
CA ASN A 137 -15.67 10.86 6.24
C ASN A 137 -14.95 9.52 5.95
N PRO A 138 -14.14 9.00 6.88
CA PRO A 138 -13.24 7.86 6.62
C PRO A 138 -13.96 6.49 6.57
N HIS A 139 -15.22 6.43 7.00
CA HIS A 139 -15.94 5.16 7.14
C HIS A 139 -16.06 4.37 5.82
N PRO A 140 -16.37 4.97 4.64
CA PRO A 140 -16.43 4.23 3.40
C PRO A 140 -15.10 3.56 3.03
N ALA A 141 -13.99 4.30 3.12
CA ALA A 141 -12.66 3.77 2.82
C ALA A 141 -12.24 2.67 3.81
N ALA A 142 -12.45 2.87 5.11
CA ALA A 142 -12.15 1.87 6.14
C ALA A 142 -12.98 0.58 5.97
N LYS A 143 -14.25 0.72 5.59
CA LYS A 143 -15.13 -0.43 5.31
C LYS A 143 -14.71 -1.16 4.05
N HIS A 144 -14.35 -0.43 3.01
CA HIS A 144 -13.86 -1.02 1.77
C HIS A 144 -12.55 -1.80 2.02
N GLY A 145 -11.57 -1.21 2.69
CA GLY A 145 -10.33 -1.91 3.06
C GLY A 145 -10.55 -3.17 3.91
N LEU A 146 -11.54 -3.15 4.82
CA LEU A 146 -11.93 -4.36 5.55
C LEU A 146 -12.53 -5.42 4.60
N ASN A 147 -13.36 -5.03 3.64
CA ASN A 147 -13.95 -5.97 2.69
C ASN A 147 -12.87 -6.60 1.79
N GLU A 148 -11.89 -5.82 1.33
CA GLU A 148 -10.74 -6.33 0.59
C GLU A 148 -9.92 -7.32 1.43
N TYR A 149 -9.65 -6.96 2.69
CA TYR A 149 -8.94 -7.85 3.62
C TYR A 149 -9.66 -9.18 3.80
N ILE A 150 -10.97 -9.16 4.05
CA ILE A 150 -11.79 -10.38 4.20
C ILE A 150 -11.75 -11.21 2.92
N ALA A 151 -11.87 -10.57 1.76
CA ALA A 151 -11.86 -11.25 0.46
C ALA A 151 -10.54 -12.00 0.21
N ILE A 152 -9.38 -11.38 0.55
CA ILE A 152 -8.07 -11.99 0.30
C ILE A 152 -7.59 -12.93 1.42
N LEU A 153 -8.17 -12.85 2.61
CA LEU A 153 -7.74 -13.59 3.80
C LEU A 153 -7.55 -15.10 3.56
N PRO A 154 -8.39 -15.80 2.78
CA PRO A 154 -8.19 -17.23 2.50
C PRO A 154 -6.87 -17.57 1.81
N SER A 155 -6.25 -16.62 1.10
CA SER A 155 -4.98 -16.79 0.39
C SER A 155 -3.77 -16.23 1.14
N LEU A 156 -3.98 -15.59 2.28
CA LEU A 156 -2.89 -15.16 3.17
C LEU A 156 -2.42 -16.32 4.03
N LYS A 157 -1.19 -16.75 3.84
CA LYS A 157 -0.56 -17.90 4.52
C LYS A 157 0.67 -17.45 5.29
N THR A 158 1.25 -18.36 6.03
CA THR A 158 2.52 -18.14 6.73
C THR A 158 3.55 -17.47 5.82
N ASN A 159 4.09 -16.35 6.27
CA ASN A 159 5.00 -15.45 5.58
C ASN A 159 4.37 -14.57 4.48
N SER A 160 3.07 -14.63 4.21
CA SER A 160 2.41 -13.62 3.38
C SER A 160 2.56 -12.23 4.01
N LEU A 161 2.74 -11.23 3.17
CA LEU A 161 2.88 -9.82 3.56
C LEU A 161 1.64 -9.05 3.11
N LEU A 162 1.04 -8.29 4.01
CA LEU A 162 -0.09 -7.41 3.72
C LEU A 162 0.29 -5.99 4.09
N LEU A 163 0.29 -5.10 3.11
CA LEU A 163 0.49 -3.66 3.25
C LEU A 163 -0.83 -2.94 2.98
N ILE A 164 -1.23 -2.03 3.85
CA ILE A 164 -2.44 -1.20 3.68
C ILE A 164 -2.05 0.27 3.73
N ASP A 165 -2.45 1.01 2.69
CA ASP A 165 -2.15 2.43 2.55
C ASP A 165 -3.03 3.32 3.46
N ASP A 166 -2.74 4.62 3.49
CA ASP A 166 -3.49 5.64 4.20
C ASP A 166 -3.98 5.19 5.60
N THR A 167 -3.06 4.62 6.39
CA THR A 167 -3.37 4.08 7.72
C THR A 167 -2.33 4.59 8.73
N PRO A 168 -2.24 5.91 8.96
CA PRO A 168 -1.21 6.46 9.82
C PRO A 168 -1.39 6.04 11.28
N SER A 169 -0.27 5.72 11.92
CA SER A 169 -0.23 5.34 13.33
C SER A 169 -0.47 6.52 14.27
N THR A 170 0.03 7.69 13.91
CA THR A 170 -0.06 8.94 14.68
C THR A 170 -0.14 10.14 13.73
N PRO A 171 -0.59 11.32 14.21
CA PRO A 171 -0.58 12.56 13.41
C PRO A 171 0.79 12.98 12.91
N TYR A 172 1.87 12.50 13.50
CA TYR A 172 3.23 12.77 13.05
C TYR A 172 3.47 12.46 11.56
N TRP A 173 2.71 11.52 11.00
CA TRP A 173 2.80 11.11 9.60
C TRP A 173 2.01 12.00 8.63
N LEU A 174 1.34 13.05 9.14
CA LEU A 174 0.59 14.02 8.34
C LEU A 174 1.38 15.31 8.15
N ASP A 175 1.03 16.10 7.12
CA ASP A 175 1.65 17.43 6.94
C ASP A 175 1.31 18.36 8.10
N THR A 176 2.30 18.66 8.92
CA THR A 176 2.13 19.46 10.15
C THR A 176 1.74 20.92 9.92
N ARG A 177 1.73 21.39 8.66
CA ARG A 177 1.40 22.78 8.30
C ARG A 177 -0.06 22.96 7.95
N GLY A 178 -0.78 21.87 7.66
CA GLY A 178 -2.17 21.93 7.20
C GLY A 178 -3.19 21.90 8.32
N GLN A 179 -4.42 22.38 8.03
CA GLN A 179 -5.55 22.26 8.94
C GLN A 179 -5.83 20.80 9.31
N LEU A 180 -5.69 19.89 8.36
CA LEU A 180 -5.86 18.45 8.58
C LEU A 180 -5.02 17.93 9.75
N TYR A 181 -3.76 18.38 9.86
CA TYR A 181 -2.89 17.97 10.97
C TYR A 181 -3.47 18.38 12.32
N HIS A 182 -3.97 19.62 12.44
CA HIS A 182 -4.57 20.11 13.67
C HIS A 182 -5.83 19.31 14.03
N ASP A 183 -6.70 19.09 13.07
CA ASP A 183 -7.95 18.35 13.28
C ASP A 183 -7.67 16.89 13.68
N MET A 184 -6.70 16.27 13.03
CA MET A 184 -6.31 14.90 13.34
C MET A 184 -5.53 14.76 14.67
N ASN A 185 -4.84 15.79 15.13
CA ASN A 185 -4.30 15.79 16.50
C ASN A 185 -5.42 15.80 17.55
N VAL A 186 -6.43 16.67 17.36
CA VAL A 186 -7.61 16.71 18.26
C VAL A 186 -8.32 15.34 18.25
N TYR A 187 -8.52 14.78 17.06
CA TYR A 187 -9.11 13.44 16.93
C TYR A 187 -8.28 12.38 17.66
N TYR A 188 -6.95 12.38 17.45
CA TYR A 188 -6.04 11.42 18.08
C TYR A 188 -5.99 11.57 19.60
N ASP A 189 -6.03 12.80 20.11
CA ASP A 189 -6.07 13.06 21.55
C ASP A 189 -7.33 12.50 22.20
N GLN A 190 -8.45 12.55 21.49
CA GLN A 190 -9.72 12.04 21.95
C GLN A 190 -9.82 10.51 21.87
N TYR A 191 -9.44 9.92 20.72
CA TYR A 191 -9.71 8.51 20.41
C TYR A 191 -8.47 7.60 20.53
N LYS A 192 -7.27 8.16 20.60
CA LYS A 192 -5.98 7.45 20.65
C LYS A 192 -5.67 6.60 19.39
N TYR A 193 -6.31 6.91 18.28
CA TYR A 193 -6.03 6.38 16.95
C TYR A 193 -6.42 7.40 15.89
N LEU A 194 -5.98 7.18 14.66
CA LEU A 194 -6.40 7.95 13.49
C LEU A 194 -7.36 7.14 12.61
N PRO A 195 -8.23 7.83 11.82
CA PRO A 195 -8.92 7.18 10.73
C PRO A 195 -7.94 6.70 9.66
N GLY A 196 -8.36 5.76 8.84
CA GLY A 196 -7.54 5.22 7.75
C GLY A 196 -8.16 4.01 7.08
N LYS A 197 -7.68 3.66 5.89
CA LYS A 197 -8.17 2.50 5.10
C LYS A 197 -8.09 1.19 5.90
N GLY A 198 -6.98 0.98 6.64
CA GLY A 198 -6.76 -0.21 7.45
C GLY A 198 -7.38 -0.18 8.85
N ARG A 199 -8.12 0.87 9.21
CA ARG A 199 -8.60 1.03 10.60
C ARG A 199 -9.42 -0.14 11.10
N TYR A 200 -10.33 -0.66 10.29
CA TYR A 200 -11.14 -1.80 10.70
C TYR A 200 -10.38 -3.11 10.63
N VAL A 201 -9.40 -3.24 9.72
CA VAL A 201 -8.51 -4.40 9.67
C VAL A 201 -7.68 -4.52 10.94
N ILE A 202 -7.18 -3.40 11.50
CA ILE A 202 -6.42 -3.40 12.77
C ILE A 202 -7.21 -4.04 13.91
N ASN A 203 -8.53 -3.87 13.93
CA ASN A 203 -9.37 -4.44 14.97
C ASN A 203 -9.70 -5.94 14.74
N GLU A 204 -9.68 -6.37 13.50
CA GLU A 204 -10.15 -7.71 13.09
C GLU A 204 -9.04 -8.74 12.87
N HIS A 205 -7.82 -8.29 12.56
CA HIS A 205 -6.73 -9.24 12.26
C HIS A 205 -6.32 -10.03 13.50
N LYS A 206 -6.13 -11.35 13.34
CA LYS A 206 -5.78 -12.26 14.46
C LYS A 206 -4.56 -13.15 14.16
N HIS A 207 -4.14 -13.22 12.90
CA HIS A 207 -3.15 -14.18 12.44
C HIS A 207 -1.93 -13.52 11.79
N ALA A 208 -1.64 -12.28 12.19
CA ALA A 208 -0.53 -11.53 11.64
C ALA A 208 0.20 -10.72 12.72
N ASN A 209 1.52 -10.58 12.56
CA ASN A 209 2.33 -9.65 13.31
C ASN A 209 2.45 -8.34 12.55
N THR A 210 2.24 -7.22 13.23
CA THR A 210 2.58 -5.91 12.68
C THR A 210 4.10 -5.78 12.64
N LEU A 211 4.65 -5.65 11.43
CA LEU A 211 6.08 -5.42 11.24
C LEU A 211 6.45 -3.94 11.34
N LEU A 212 5.58 -3.09 10.79
CA LEU A 212 5.76 -1.64 10.82
C LEU A 212 4.40 -0.96 10.72
N HIS A 213 4.20 0.12 11.46
CA HIS A 213 3.02 0.96 11.40
C HIS A 213 3.45 2.44 11.45
N ASN A 214 3.60 3.02 10.27
CA ASN A 214 3.97 4.42 10.06
C ASN A 214 2.79 5.17 9.42
N TYR A 215 2.94 5.67 8.20
CA TYR A 215 1.83 6.18 7.39
C TYR A 215 0.98 5.04 6.81
N GLN A 216 1.61 3.92 6.54
CA GLN A 216 1.00 2.66 6.12
C GLN A 216 1.19 1.63 7.22
N ILE A 217 0.39 0.56 7.21
CA ILE A 217 0.58 -0.57 8.12
C ILE A 217 0.98 -1.82 7.33
N LEU A 218 2.05 -2.48 7.77
CA LEU A 218 2.59 -3.70 7.19
C LEU A 218 2.45 -4.86 8.16
N TYR A 219 1.81 -5.93 7.71
CA TYR A 219 1.65 -7.18 8.43
C TYR A 219 2.43 -8.33 7.79
N LYS A 220 2.85 -9.28 8.63
CA LYS A 220 3.35 -10.59 8.21
C LYS A 220 2.52 -11.67 8.87
N PHE A 221 1.98 -12.56 8.06
CA PHE A 221 1.13 -13.65 8.52
C PHE A 221 1.93 -14.81 9.11
N TYR A 222 1.35 -15.49 10.09
CA TYR A 222 1.82 -16.73 10.72
C TYR A 222 0.64 -17.71 10.83
N GLU A 223 0.93 -18.96 11.06
CA GLU A 223 -0.10 -20.00 11.31
C GLU A 223 -0.82 -19.80 12.64
#